data_acb67bcf07d0df64f4771da8ca391097
#
_entry.id   acb67bcf07d0df64f4771da8ca391097
#
_cell.length_a   1.000
_cell.length_b   1.000
_cell.length_c   1.000
_cell.angle_alpha   90.00
_cell.angle_beta   90.00
_cell.angle_gamma   90.00
#
_symmetry.space_group_name_H-M   'P 1'
#
loop_
_entity.id
_entity.type
_entity.pdbx_description
1 polymer ?
#
loop_
_entity_poly.entity_id
_entity_poly.type
_entity_poly.pdbx_seq_one_letter_code
_entity_poly.pdbx_strand_id
1 'polypeptide(L)'
;MATLIFDTPPERRRAKPSVLLIALAMLGAAITGFVTLCPIALRPHLWSANHERFAAYFTLGVLVALAAQRRWLGALALVVVLAFGLEAAQRLVPGRHAMLSDATVKALGGVLGCAVVQVGFPLRRLFNSYRSIPGGIWPVRVQMRRNHPR
;
A
#
# COMPACT_ATOMS: atom_id res chain seq x y z
N MET A 1 -4.87 24.52 46.46
CA MET A 1 -4.24 23.25 45.95
C MET A 1 -4.84 22.98 44.61
N ALA A 2 -4.16 23.35 43.48
CA ALA A 2 -4.68 23.22 42.15
C ALA A 2 -4.23 21.86 41.60
N THR A 3 -5.19 20.95 41.36
CA THR A 3 -4.95 19.64 40.76
C THR A 3 -4.76 19.82 39.27
N LEU A 4 -3.53 19.65 38.78
CA LEU A 4 -3.24 19.59 37.36
C LEU A 4 -3.82 18.28 36.79
N ILE A 5 -4.94 18.37 36.11
CA ILE A 5 -5.50 17.27 35.32
C ILE A 5 -4.66 17.17 34.04
N PHE A 6 -3.77 16.20 34.00
CA PHE A 6 -3.09 15.82 32.77
C PHE A 6 -4.12 15.14 31.87
N ASP A 7 -4.59 15.87 30.87
CA ASP A 7 -5.38 15.31 29.77
C ASP A 7 -4.50 14.29 29.03
N THR A 8 -4.80 13.01 29.20
CA THR A 8 -4.15 11.95 28.43
C THR A 8 -4.52 12.12 26.97
N PRO A 9 -3.55 12.19 26.05
CA PRO A 9 -3.84 12.35 24.63
C PRO A 9 -4.73 11.20 24.15
N PRO A 10 -5.74 11.47 23.32
CA PRO A 10 -6.69 10.46 22.85
C PRO A 10 -5.95 9.32 22.20
N GLU A 11 -6.20 8.12 22.69
CA GLU A 11 -5.65 6.86 22.19
C GLU A 11 -5.96 6.77 20.67
N ARG A 12 -4.92 6.87 19.85
CA ARG A 12 -5.06 6.79 18.39
C ARG A 12 -5.63 5.41 18.06
N ARG A 13 -6.92 5.34 17.84
CA ARG A 13 -7.60 4.13 17.37
C ARG A 13 -6.85 3.59 16.16
N ARG A 14 -6.27 2.40 16.31
CA ARG A 14 -5.64 1.66 15.20
C ARG A 14 -6.73 1.37 14.18
N ALA A 15 -6.67 2.02 13.02
CA ALA A 15 -7.55 1.70 11.91
C ALA A 15 -7.36 0.21 11.58
N LYS A 16 -8.44 -0.57 11.67
CA LYS A 16 -8.42 -1.98 11.27
C LYS A 16 -8.21 -2.05 9.75
N PRO A 17 -7.36 -2.97 9.26
CA PRO A 17 -7.22 -3.14 7.82
C PRO A 17 -8.59 -3.51 7.21
N SER A 18 -8.89 -2.95 6.06
CA SER A 18 -10.13 -3.29 5.34
C SER A 18 -10.07 -4.75 4.90
N VAL A 19 -11.08 -5.53 5.27
CA VAL A 19 -11.21 -6.95 4.85
C VAL A 19 -11.18 -7.06 3.33
N LEU A 20 -11.79 -6.10 2.64
CA LEU A 20 -11.78 -6.04 1.17
C LEU A 20 -10.35 -5.91 0.62
N LEU A 21 -9.51 -5.05 1.19
CA LEU A 21 -8.13 -4.89 0.73
C LEU A 21 -7.30 -6.16 0.96
N ILE A 22 -7.52 -6.84 2.07
CA ILE A 22 -6.87 -8.12 2.35
C ILE A 22 -7.32 -9.16 1.31
N ALA A 23 -8.62 -9.27 1.06
CA ALA A 23 -9.17 -10.21 0.08
C ALA A 23 -8.61 -9.94 -1.33
N LEU A 24 -8.54 -8.67 -1.75
CA LEU A 24 -7.96 -8.28 -3.03
C LEU A 24 -6.46 -8.61 -3.12
N ALA A 25 -5.71 -8.39 -2.04
CA ALA A 25 -4.29 -8.72 -2.00
C ALA A 25 -4.06 -10.24 -2.08
N MET A 26 -4.88 -11.02 -1.38
CA MET A 26 -4.83 -12.50 -1.45
C MET A 26 -5.22 -13.01 -2.84
N LEU A 27 -6.27 -12.46 -3.44
CA LEU A 27 -6.68 -12.80 -4.80
C LEU A 27 -5.59 -12.44 -5.81
N GLY A 28 -4.99 -11.26 -5.70
CA GLY A 28 -3.86 -10.83 -6.53
C GLY A 28 -2.66 -11.76 -6.38
N ALA A 29 -2.33 -12.17 -5.16
CA ALA A 29 -1.25 -13.13 -4.91
C ALA A 29 -1.55 -14.52 -5.53
N ALA A 30 -2.79 -15.00 -5.39
CA ALA A 30 -3.22 -16.26 -5.97
C ALA A 30 -3.16 -16.24 -7.51
N ILE A 31 -3.67 -15.17 -8.14
CA ILE A 31 -3.62 -15.01 -9.60
C ILE A 31 -2.16 -14.94 -10.07
N THR A 32 -1.32 -14.12 -9.40
CA THR A 32 0.10 -13.99 -9.77
C THR A 32 0.83 -15.31 -9.61
N GLY A 33 0.56 -16.07 -8.54
CA GLY A 33 1.10 -17.39 -8.33
C GLY A 33 0.68 -18.39 -9.41
N PHE A 34 -0.62 -18.42 -9.71
CA PHE A 34 -1.17 -19.29 -10.75
C PHE A 34 -0.53 -19.00 -12.13
N VAL A 35 -0.55 -17.74 -12.57
CA VAL A 35 0.03 -17.32 -13.86
C VAL A 35 1.55 -17.60 -13.90
N THR A 36 2.24 -17.45 -12.75
CA THR A 36 3.68 -17.70 -12.65
C THR A 36 4.01 -19.19 -12.80
N LEU A 37 3.18 -20.08 -12.25
CA LEU A 37 3.39 -21.54 -12.28
C LEU A 37 2.71 -22.22 -13.47
N CYS A 38 1.78 -21.56 -14.16
CA CYS A 38 1.06 -22.12 -15.30
C CYS A 38 2.01 -22.46 -16.45
N PRO A 39 1.78 -23.58 -17.19
CA PRO A 39 2.55 -23.95 -18.38
C PRO A 39 2.57 -22.86 -19.44
N ILE A 40 3.70 -22.69 -20.14
CA ILE A 40 3.92 -21.61 -21.12
C ILE A 40 2.85 -21.62 -22.23
N ALA A 41 2.40 -22.79 -22.63
CA ALA A 41 1.40 -22.98 -23.69
C ALA A 41 0.02 -22.33 -23.38
N LEU A 42 -0.29 -22.12 -22.11
CA LEU A 42 -1.57 -21.55 -21.66
C LEU A 42 -1.47 -20.05 -21.32
N ARG A 43 -0.32 -19.41 -21.54
CA ARG A 43 -0.14 -17.99 -21.26
C ARG A 43 -0.62 -17.13 -22.42
N PRO A 44 -1.55 -16.20 -22.19
CA PRO A 44 -1.79 -15.12 -23.14
C PRO A 44 -0.57 -14.20 -23.19
N HIS A 45 0.03 -14.03 -24.36
CA HIS A 45 1.12 -13.08 -24.58
C HIS A 45 0.53 -11.76 -25.11
N LEU A 46 0.43 -10.76 -24.23
CA LEU A 46 -0.04 -9.42 -24.60
C LEU A 46 1.13 -8.47 -24.88
N TRP A 47 2.25 -8.67 -24.16
CA TRP A 47 3.46 -7.83 -24.24
C TRP A 47 4.72 -8.67 -24.04
N SER A 48 5.90 -8.00 -23.95
CA SER A 48 7.12 -8.73 -23.60
C SER A 48 7.00 -9.30 -22.18
N ALA A 49 7.47 -10.51 -22.02
CA ALA A 49 7.35 -11.27 -20.77
C ALA A 49 7.84 -10.51 -19.51
N ASN A 50 8.85 -9.66 -19.67
CA ASN A 50 9.39 -8.86 -18.57
C ASN A 50 8.42 -7.76 -18.10
N HIS A 51 7.72 -7.09 -19.03
CA HIS A 51 6.74 -6.06 -18.68
C HIS A 51 5.52 -6.66 -17.99
N GLU A 52 5.05 -7.82 -18.46
CA GLU A 52 3.92 -8.52 -17.82
C GLU A 52 4.26 -8.92 -16.38
N ARG A 53 5.46 -9.49 -16.17
CA ARG A 53 5.94 -9.86 -14.84
C ARG A 53 6.08 -8.66 -13.92
N PHE A 54 6.71 -7.59 -14.43
CA PHE A 54 6.86 -6.35 -13.68
C PHE A 54 5.50 -5.77 -13.27
N ALA A 55 4.56 -5.64 -14.22
CA ALA A 55 3.24 -5.08 -13.99
C ALA A 55 2.42 -5.91 -12.98
N ALA A 56 2.45 -7.25 -13.08
CA ALA A 56 1.77 -8.13 -12.16
C ALA A 56 2.28 -7.95 -10.72
N TYR A 57 3.59 -7.94 -10.53
CA TYR A 57 4.19 -7.77 -9.20
C TYR A 57 4.09 -6.34 -8.69
N PHE A 58 4.10 -5.33 -9.57
CA PHE A 58 3.83 -3.96 -9.19
C PHE A 58 2.41 -3.81 -8.61
N THR A 59 1.41 -4.35 -9.31
CA THR A 59 0.02 -4.35 -8.85
C THR A 59 -0.12 -5.12 -7.53
N LEU A 60 0.52 -6.28 -7.41
CA LEU A 60 0.55 -7.05 -6.17
C LEU A 60 1.17 -6.23 -5.02
N GLY A 61 2.30 -5.55 -5.27
CA GLY A 61 2.97 -4.69 -4.30
C GLY A 61 2.07 -3.56 -3.80
N VAL A 62 1.33 -2.91 -4.71
CA VAL A 62 0.33 -1.88 -4.37
C VAL A 62 -0.76 -2.47 -3.47
N LEU A 63 -1.36 -3.60 -3.84
CA LEU A 63 -2.44 -4.23 -3.08
C LEU A 63 -1.98 -4.66 -1.68
N VAL A 64 -0.81 -5.31 -1.59
CA VAL A 64 -0.25 -5.75 -0.31
C VAL A 64 0.09 -4.56 0.59
N ALA A 65 0.67 -3.49 0.04
CA ALA A 65 0.99 -2.29 0.81
C ALA A 65 -0.27 -1.58 1.32
N LEU A 66 -1.33 -1.50 0.51
CA LEU A 66 -2.63 -0.96 0.91
C LEU A 66 -3.28 -1.81 2.02
N ALA A 67 -3.18 -3.13 1.93
CA ALA A 67 -3.72 -4.05 2.94
C ALA A 67 -2.92 -4.00 4.24
N ALA A 68 -1.59 -3.92 4.15
CA ALA A 68 -0.68 -3.90 5.30
C ALA A 68 -0.66 -2.56 6.06
N GLN A 69 -1.12 -1.48 5.45
CA GLN A 69 -1.18 -0.12 6.02
C GLN A 69 0.15 0.34 6.65
N ARG A 70 0.30 0.22 7.97
CA ARG A 70 1.48 0.66 8.73
C ARG A 70 2.63 -0.36 8.75
N ARG A 71 2.38 -1.61 8.36
CA ARG A 71 3.39 -2.70 8.37
C ARG A 71 4.11 -2.78 7.02
N TRP A 72 4.60 -1.66 6.55
CA TRP A 72 5.21 -1.56 5.22
C TRP A 72 6.42 -2.48 5.02
N LEU A 73 7.26 -2.67 6.06
CA LEU A 73 8.38 -3.61 6.00
C LEU A 73 7.90 -5.05 5.81
N GLY A 74 6.80 -5.43 6.49
CA GLY A 74 6.19 -6.74 6.30
C GLY A 74 5.61 -6.92 4.90
N ALA A 75 5.00 -5.87 4.33
CA ALA A 75 4.51 -5.87 2.96
C ALA A 75 5.67 -6.05 1.96
N LEU A 76 6.75 -5.30 2.15
CA LEU A 76 7.94 -5.37 1.33
C LEU A 76 8.58 -6.78 1.38
N ALA A 77 8.79 -7.30 2.59
CA ALA A 77 9.34 -8.63 2.79
C ALA A 77 8.47 -9.71 2.14
N LEU A 78 7.14 -9.63 2.31
CA LEU A 78 6.20 -10.57 1.70
C LEU A 78 6.32 -10.60 0.18
N VAL A 79 6.34 -9.43 -0.47
CA VAL A 79 6.40 -9.33 -1.94
C VAL A 79 7.74 -9.85 -2.47
N VAL A 80 8.85 -9.55 -1.79
CA VAL A 80 10.16 -10.06 -2.15
C VAL A 80 10.22 -11.59 -1.99
N VAL A 81 9.72 -12.11 -0.86
CA VAL A 81 9.67 -13.58 -0.62
C VAL A 81 8.80 -14.26 -1.67
N LEU A 82 7.65 -13.67 -2.05
CA LEU A 82 6.82 -14.22 -3.13
C LEU A 82 7.53 -14.20 -4.47
N ALA A 83 8.27 -13.14 -4.81
CA ALA A 83 8.99 -13.05 -6.07
C ALA A 83 10.06 -14.13 -6.20
N PHE A 84 10.90 -14.29 -5.20
CA PHE A 84 11.96 -15.29 -5.20
C PHE A 84 11.42 -16.71 -4.95
N GLY A 85 10.45 -16.86 -4.07
CA GLY A 85 9.84 -18.15 -3.73
C GLY A 85 9.11 -18.78 -4.92
N LEU A 86 8.30 -17.99 -5.64
CA LEU A 86 7.62 -18.48 -6.84
C LEU A 86 8.61 -18.77 -7.98
N GLU A 87 9.71 -18.03 -8.08
CA GLU A 87 10.75 -18.34 -9.04
C GLU A 87 11.48 -19.64 -8.68
N ALA A 88 11.78 -19.85 -7.41
CA ALA A 88 12.35 -21.12 -6.95
C ALA A 88 11.39 -22.29 -7.18
N ALA A 89 10.09 -22.10 -6.94
CA ALA A 89 9.05 -23.10 -7.18
C ALA A 89 8.93 -23.48 -8.67
N GLN A 90 9.27 -22.59 -9.60
CA GLN A 90 9.31 -22.91 -11.04
C GLN A 90 10.30 -24.03 -11.38
N ARG A 91 11.35 -24.26 -10.58
CA ARG A 91 12.28 -25.38 -10.77
C ARG A 91 11.62 -26.76 -10.62
N LEU A 92 10.49 -26.80 -9.90
CA LEU A 92 9.71 -28.01 -9.68
C LEU A 92 8.75 -28.31 -10.84
N VAL A 93 8.58 -27.37 -11.77
CA VAL A 93 7.68 -27.51 -12.93
C VAL A 93 8.48 -27.98 -14.13
N PRO A 94 8.12 -29.14 -14.75
CA PRO A 94 8.82 -29.67 -15.93
C PRO A 94 8.84 -28.64 -17.07
N GLY A 95 10.00 -28.50 -17.72
CA GLY A 95 10.19 -27.57 -18.84
C GLY A 95 10.36 -26.11 -18.48
N ARG A 96 10.52 -25.79 -17.16
CA ARG A 96 10.82 -24.45 -16.70
C ARG A 96 12.19 -24.31 -16.09
N HIS A 97 12.85 -23.20 -16.41
CA HIS A 97 14.14 -22.82 -15.84
C HIS A 97 13.96 -21.54 -15.02
N ALA A 98 14.20 -21.61 -13.71
CA ALA A 98 14.21 -20.43 -12.86
C ALA A 98 15.42 -19.57 -13.19
N MET A 99 15.18 -18.29 -13.48
CA MET A 99 16.22 -17.31 -13.81
C MET A 99 16.25 -16.20 -12.75
N LEU A 100 17.41 -15.92 -12.20
CA LEU A 100 17.57 -14.83 -11.22
C LEU A 100 17.15 -13.48 -11.78
N SER A 101 17.37 -13.25 -13.09
CA SER A 101 16.88 -12.02 -13.78
C SER A 101 15.37 -11.88 -13.68
N ASP A 102 14.62 -12.97 -13.80
CA ASP A 102 13.16 -12.95 -13.68
C ASP A 102 12.71 -12.64 -12.26
N ALA A 103 13.37 -13.23 -11.25
CA ALA A 103 13.11 -12.93 -9.86
C ALA A 103 13.37 -11.44 -9.54
N THR A 104 14.46 -10.86 -10.06
CA THR A 104 14.79 -9.45 -9.83
C THR A 104 13.78 -8.51 -10.47
N VAL A 105 13.32 -8.77 -11.70
CA VAL A 105 12.27 -7.96 -12.37
C VAL A 105 10.97 -8.00 -11.57
N LYS A 106 10.56 -9.17 -11.07
CA LYS A 106 9.39 -9.35 -10.22
C LYS A 106 9.54 -8.60 -8.89
N ALA A 107 10.69 -8.76 -8.22
CA ALA A 107 10.98 -8.09 -6.96
C ALA A 107 10.99 -6.56 -7.11
N LEU A 108 11.62 -6.03 -8.17
CA LEU A 108 11.62 -4.60 -8.47
C LEU A 108 10.22 -4.07 -8.70
N GLY A 109 9.38 -4.76 -9.48
CA GLY A 109 7.98 -4.40 -9.66
C GLY A 109 7.26 -4.28 -8.33
N GLY A 110 7.35 -5.31 -7.49
CA GLY A 110 6.69 -5.35 -6.20
C GLY A 110 7.19 -4.30 -5.21
N VAL A 111 8.50 -4.08 -5.13
CA VAL A 111 9.11 -3.03 -4.28
C VAL A 111 8.63 -1.65 -4.71
N LEU A 112 8.62 -1.34 -6.00
CA LEU A 112 8.13 -0.08 -6.53
C LEU A 112 6.63 0.11 -6.26
N GLY A 113 5.82 -0.95 -6.40
CA GLY A 113 4.41 -0.92 -6.02
C GLY A 113 4.19 -0.55 -4.56
N CYS A 114 4.96 -1.17 -3.66
CA CYS A 114 4.94 -0.81 -2.23
C CYS A 114 5.39 0.63 -1.99
N ALA A 115 6.46 1.08 -2.66
CA ALA A 115 7.02 2.42 -2.50
C ALA A 115 6.03 3.51 -2.91
N VAL A 116 5.34 3.36 -4.04
CA VAL A 116 4.32 4.30 -4.52
C VAL A 116 3.23 4.51 -3.47
N VAL A 117 2.76 3.45 -2.82
CA VAL A 117 1.75 3.55 -1.75
C VAL A 117 2.31 4.31 -0.55
N GLN A 118 3.55 4.02 -0.14
CA GLN A 118 4.18 4.65 1.03
C GLN A 118 4.42 6.15 0.82
N VAL A 119 4.82 6.55 -0.39
CA VAL A 119 5.03 7.97 -0.73
C VAL A 119 3.69 8.69 -0.95
N GLY A 120 2.70 8.02 -1.51
CA GLY A 120 1.38 8.59 -1.79
C GLY A 120 0.60 8.98 -0.53
N PHE A 121 0.73 8.24 0.58
CA PHE A 121 0.04 8.55 1.83
C PHE A 121 0.47 9.89 2.47
N PRO A 122 1.77 10.18 2.68
CA PRO A 122 2.20 11.46 3.23
C PRO A 122 1.92 12.63 2.30
N LEU A 123 2.08 12.47 0.98
CA LEU A 123 1.74 13.49 -0.01
C LEU A 123 0.26 13.88 0.06
N ARG A 124 -0.63 12.92 0.16
CA ARG A 124 -2.07 13.17 0.28
C ARG A 124 -2.41 13.91 1.58
N ARG A 125 -1.70 13.63 2.68
CA ARG A 125 -1.85 14.37 3.94
C ARG A 125 -1.36 15.81 3.82
N LEU A 126 -0.22 16.03 3.18
CA LEU A 126 0.31 17.37 2.90
C LEU A 126 -0.67 18.17 2.04
N PHE A 127 -1.18 17.62 0.95
CA PHE A 127 -2.16 18.28 0.08
C PHE A 127 -3.45 18.63 0.82
N ASN A 128 -3.98 17.73 1.65
CA ASN A 128 -5.18 18.02 2.45
C ASN A 128 -4.90 19.07 3.51
N SER A 129 -3.70 19.12 4.08
CA SER A 129 -3.30 20.16 5.06
C SER A 129 -3.20 21.54 4.40
N TYR A 130 -2.70 21.63 3.17
CA TYR A 130 -2.68 22.87 2.40
C TYR A 130 -4.10 23.34 2.01
N ARG A 131 -5.01 22.41 1.75
CA ARG A 131 -6.39 22.70 1.37
C ARG A 131 -7.27 23.14 2.55
N SER A 132 -6.87 22.84 3.76
CA SER A 132 -7.55 23.21 5.00
C SER A 132 -7.00 24.48 5.66
N ILE A 133 -6.07 25.20 5.01
CA ILE A 133 -5.76 26.57 5.42
C ILE A 133 -6.93 27.42 4.92
N PRO A 134 -7.80 27.93 5.82
CA PRO A 134 -8.86 28.83 5.37
C PRO A 134 -8.18 30.10 4.88
N GLY A 135 -8.03 30.24 3.58
CA GLY A 135 -7.69 31.51 2.92
C GLY A 135 -8.89 32.45 2.98
N GLY A 136 -9.25 32.83 4.15
CA GLY A 136 -10.26 33.83 4.40
C GLY A 136 -9.85 34.64 5.62
N ILE A 137 -9.36 35.85 5.38
CA ILE A 137 -9.35 36.92 6.37
C ILE A 137 -10.83 37.22 6.64
N TRP A 138 -11.49 36.39 7.40
CA TRP A 138 -12.80 36.74 7.91
C TRP A 138 -12.57 37.62 9.14
N PRO A 139 -13.18 38.79 9.18
CA PRO A 139 -13.05 39.66 10.34
C PRO A 139 -13.52 38.90 11.57
N VAL A 140 -12.68 38.92 12.59
CA VAL A 140 -13.01 38.47 13.94
C VAL A 140 -14.41 38.95 14.29
N ARG A 141 -15.37 38.03 14.39
CA ARG A 141 -16.72 38.36 14.85
C ARG A 141 -16.56 38.80 16.30
N VAL A 142 -16.46 40.13 16.49
CA VAL A 142 -16.51 40.75 17.82
C VAL A 142 -17.87 40.38 18.40
N GLN A 143 -17.90 39.45 19.32
CA GLN A 143 -19.07 39.18 20.14
C GLN A 143 -19.24 40.38 21.06
N MET A 144 -20.08 41.33 20.66
CA MET A 144 -20.59 42.35 21.57
C MET A 144 -21.38 41.63 22.66
N ARG A 145 -20.77 41.55 23.82
CA ARG A 145 -21.40 41.12 25.07
C ARG A 145 -22.49 42.17 25.37
N ARG A 146 -23.74 41.87 25.04
CA ARG A 146 -24.86 42.66 25.50
C ARG A 146 -24.94 42.53 27.02
N ASN A 147 -24.40 43.52 27.74
CA ASN A 147 -24.73 43.72 29.14
C ASN A 147 -26.18 44.14 29.19
N HIS A 148 -27.04 43.28 29.72
CA HIS A 148 -28.37 43.69 30.16
C HIS A 148 -28.22 44.35 31.53
N PRO A 149 -28.55 45.64 31.72
CA PRO A 149 -28.73 46.21 33.05
C PRO A 149 -30.06 45.69 33.62
N ARG A 150 -30.04 45.33 34.88
CA ARG A 150 -31.24 45.11 35.69
C ARG A 150 -31.80 46.42 36.15
#